data_1c97a5e62a877dfc7fe07e27ae7c6e2d
#
_entry.id   1c97a5e62a877dfc7fe07e27ae7c6e2d
#
_cell.length_a   1.000
_cell.length_b   1.000
_cell.length_c   1.000
_cell.angle_alpha   90.00
_cell.angle_beta   90.00
_cell.angle_gamma   90.00
#
_symmetry.space_group_name_H-M   'P 1'
#
loop_
_entity.id
_entity.type
_entity.pdbx_description
1 polymer ?
#
loop_
_entity_poly.entity_id
_entity_poly.type
_entity_poly.pdbx_seq_one_letter_code
_entity_poly.pdbx_strand_id
1 'polypeptide(L)'
;MALDVIGAGPGRTATFSMKFALEHIGFGPCYHMVEVFSGARRNIPLWQDVVDGRPDWDTIFEGYRSVTDNPACVYWRELTEYYPKAKVVLTVRDADAWVESCSETINSPRMLASLEGSDLMRMLQGTFLSQFGEHIDDPEWMADWYRAYNQEVIDTIAPDRLLVFHPKDGWGPLCDFLGVPVPEGPFPRVNSRDELGGASDEQGGLPSDPVLLEGFAKDYIQALRAKAFAPA
;
A
#
# COMPACT_ATOMS: atom_id res chain seq x y z
N MET A 1 -5.86 12.64 -14.70
CA MET A 1 -4.66 13.32 -14.18
C MET A 1 -3.55 12.27 -14.10
N ALA A 2 -2.31 12.61 -14.39
CA ALA A 2 -1.21 11.65 -14.28
C ALA A 2 -0.75 11.54 -12.81
N LEU A 3 -0.31 10.35 -12.38
CA LEU A 3 0.36 10.19 -11.10
C LEU A 3 1.72 10.90 -11.12
N ASP A 4 2.04 11.60 -10.03
CA ASP A 4 3.35 12.21 -9.80
C ASP A 4 4.31 11.24 -9.09
N VAL A 5 3.76 10.38 -8.19
CA VAL A 5 4.54 9.43 -7.40
C VAL A 5 3.87 8.05 -7.39
N ILE A 6 4.67 7.02 -7.66
CA ILE A 6 4.29 5.61 -7.58
C ILE A 6 5.07 4.95 -6.45
N GLY A 7 4.38 4.47 -5.44
CA GLY A 7 4.94 3.64 -4.38
C GLY A 7 5.02 2.18 -4.81
N ALA A 8 6.23 1.68 -5.00
CA ALA A 8 6.48 0.29 -5.36
C ALA A 8 6.65 -0.64 -4.15
N GLY A 9 6.71 -0.11 -2.93
CA GLY A 9 6.82 -0.93 -1.73
C GLY A 9 5.54 -1.69 -1.41
N PRO A 10 5.62 -3.01 -1.15
CA PRO A 10 4.45 -3.81 -0.80
C PRO A 10 3.89 -3.43 0.57
N GLY A 11 2.67 -3.83 0.84
CA GLY A 11 2.03 -3.63 2.15
C GLY A 11 2.93 -4.04 3.31
N ARG A 12 2.76 -3.40 4.47
CA ARG A 12 3.57 -3.59 5.69
C ARG A 12 4.99 -3.01 5.63
N THR A 13 5.33 -2.22 4.62
CA THR A 13 6.56 -1.42 4.56
C THR A 13 6.35 0.05 4.97
N ALA A 14 5.35 0.33 5.84
CA ALA A 14 4.89 1.65 6.27
C ALA A 14 4.25 2.48 5.14
N THR A 15 3.56 1.82 4.23
CA THR A 15 2.85 2.42 3.10
C THR A 15 1.78 3.42 3.54
N PHE A 16 1.11 3.19 4.67
CA PHE A 16 0.12 4.13 5.22
C PHE A 16 0.78 5.41 5.74
N SER A 17 1.91 5.30 6.41
CA SER A 17 2.73 6.46 6.80
C SER A 17 3.20 7.24 5.58
N MET A 18 3.63 6.53 4.51
CA MET A 18 4.01 7.13 3.24
C MET A 18 2.82 7.85 2.57
N LYS A 19 1.61 7.25 2.58
CA LYS A 19 0.39 7.92 2.11
C LYS A 19 0.21 9.29 2.74
N PHE A 20 0.22 9.35 4.07
CA PHE A 20 0.04 10.62 4.77
C PHE A 20 1.22 11.59 4.56
N ALA A 21 2.44 11.06 4.44
CA ALA A 21 3.61 11.87 4.13
C ALA A 21 3.47 12.55 2.75
N LEU A 22 3.13 11.79 1.71
CA LEU A 22 2.92 12.32 0.36
C LEU A 22 1.78 13.36 0.32
N GLU A 23 0.68 13.09 1.00
CA GLU A 23 -0.44 14.04 1.10
C GLU A 23 -0.03 15.34 1.81
N HIS A 24 0.78 15.24 2.86
CA HIS A 24 1.25 16.39 3.64
C HIS A 24 2.18 17.31 2.84
N ILE A 25 3.05 16.74 2.01
CA ILE A 25 4.02 17.50 1.19
C ILE A 25 3.50 17.86 -0.21
N GLY A 26 2.18 17.73 -0.45
CA GLY A 26 1.52 18.24 -1.65
C GLY A 26 1.39 17.26 -2.81
N PHE A 27 1.65 15.95 -2.61
CA PHE A 27 1.42 14.89 -3.60
C PHE A 27 0.13 14.09 -3.34
N GLY A 28 -0.80 14.68 -2.63
CA GLY A 28 -2.11 14.08 -2.37
C GLY A 28 -3.19 14.54 -3.36
N PRO A 29 -4.35 13.83 -3.37
CA PRO A 29 -4.62 12.60 -2.62
C PRO A 29 -3.73 11.42 -3.04
N CYS A 30 -3.46 10.50 -2.08
CA CYS A 30 -2.66 9.31 -2.33
C CYS A 30 -3.54 8.05 -2.26
N TYR A 31 -3.57 7.28 -3.34
CA TYR A 31 -4.27 6.00 -3.41
C TYR A 31 -3.54 4.92 -2.60
N HIS A 32 -4.27 4.04 -1.95
CA HIS A 32 -3.77 2.99 -1.06
C HIS A 32 -4.83 1.91 -0.92
N MET A 33 -4.53 0.71 -0.40
CA MET A 33 -5.55 -0.31 -0.16
C MET A 33 -6.75 0.22 0.62
N VAL A 34 -6.52 1.10 1.57
CA VAL A 34 -7.62 1.70 2.35
C VAL A 34 -8.58 2.54 1.48
N GLU A 35 -8.11 3.09 0.36
CA GLU A 35 -8.96 3.77 -0.62
C GLU A 35 -9.79 2.76 -1.43
N VAL A 36 -9.23 1.56 -1.69
CA VAL A 36 -10.03 0.46 -2.24
C VAL A 36 -11.19 0.15 -1.30
N PHE A 37 -10.91 0.05 0.00
CA PHE A 37 -11.93 -0.22 1.01
C PHE A 37 -12.93 0.92 1.17
N SER A 38 -12.48 2.18 1.24
CA SER A 38 -13.36 3.34 1.46
C SER A 38 -14.31 3.65 0.32
N GLY A 39 -14.06 3.09 -0.85
CA GLY A 39 -14.90 3.12 -2.04
C GLY A 39 -15.13 1.72 -2.62
N ALA A 40 -15.35 0.71 -1.78
CA ALA A 40 -15.33 -0.71 -2.15
C ALA A 40 -16.27 -1.05 -3.30
N ARG A 41 -17.50 -0.51 -3.31
CA ARG A 41 -18.49 -0.74 -4.37
C ARG A 41 -18.04 -0.25 -5.76
N ARG A 42 -17.19 0.78 -5.81
CA ARG A 42 -16.59 1.30 -7.04
C ARG A 42 -15.26 0.62 -7.35
N ASN A 43 -14.40 0.52 -6.35
CA ASN A 43 -12.98 0.21 -6.58
C ASN A 43 -12.74 -1.30 -6.74
N ILE A 44 -13.47 -2.16 -6.02
CA ILE A 44 -13.29 -3.62 -6.17
C ILE A 44 -13.60 -4.08 -7.61
N PRO A 45 -14.71 -3.67 -8.25
CA PRO A 45 -14.95 -4.01 -9.67
C PRO A 45 -13.87 -3.51 -10.62
N LEU A 46 -13.34 -2.29 -10.43
CA LEU A 46 -12.26 -1.75 -11.26
C LEU A 46 -10.99 -2.59 -11.16
N TRP A 47 -10.64 -3.04 -9.94
CA TRP A 47 -9.50 -3.93 -9.75
C TRP A 47 -9.77 -5.36 -10.26
N GLN A 48 -11.03 -5.82 -10.29
CA GLN A 48 -11.39 -7.06 -10.97
C GLN A 48 -11.14 -6.96 -12.49
N ASP A 49 -11.45 -5.82 -13.11
CA ASP A 49 -11.12 -5.58 -14.52
C ASP A 49 -9.60 -5.61 -14.77
N VAL A 50 -8.78 -5.13 -13.83
CA VAL A 50 -7.32 -5.29 -13.91
C VAL A 50 -6.91 -6.77 -13.88
N VAL A 51 -7.47 -7.56 -12.96
CA VAL A 51 -7.24 -9.02 -12.87
C VAL A 51 -7.62 -9.73 -14.17
N ASP A 52 -8.70 -9.29 -14.82
CA ASP A 52 -9.18 -9.81 -16.09
C ASP A 52 -8.40 -9.29 -17.31
N GLY A 53 -7.31 -8.54 -17.11
CA GLY A 53 -6.46 -8.00 -18.18
C GLY A 53 -7.03 -6.77 -18.88
N ARG A 54 -7.96 -6.05 -18.28
CA ARG A 54 -8.59 -4.83 -18.79
C ARG A 54 -8.36 -3.63 -17.85
N PRO A 55 -7.10 -3.23 -17.59
CA PRO A 55 -6.83 -2.12 -16.69
C PRO A 55 -7.29 -0.78 -17.27
N ASP A 56 -8.01 0.01 -16.48
CA ASP A 56 -8.30 1.42 -16.75
C ASP A 56 -7.67 2.26 -15.64
N TRP A 57 -6.36 2.54 -15.81
CA TRP A 57 -5.58 3.27 -14.80
C TRP A 57 -6.09 4.69 -14.59
N ASP A 58 -6.59 5.36 -15.64
CA ASP A 58 -7.12 6.72 -15.53
C ASP A 58 -8.40 6.76 -14.68
N THR A 59 -9.28 5.78 -14.81
CA THR A 59 -10.48 5.66 -13.98
C THR A 59 -10.15 5.24 -12.55
N ILE A 60 -9.21 4.29 -12.35
CA ILE A 60 -8.80 3.83 -11.02
C ILE A 60 -8.20 4.99 -10.21
N PHE A 61 -7.29 5.76 -10.82
CA PHE A 61 -6.56 6.84 -10.14
C PHE A 61 -7.14 8.23 -10.39
N GLU A 62 -8.40 8.31 -10.83
CA GLU A 62 -9.06 9.60 -11.02
C GLU A 62 -9.05 10.44 -9.74
N GLY A 63 -8.47 11.65 -9.81
CA GLY A 63 -8.36 12.57 -8.68
C GLY A 63 -7.15 12.33 -7.78
N TYR A 64 -6.39 11.24 -7.95
CA TYR A 64 -5.19 10.94 -7.19
C TYR A 64 -3.92 11.47 -7.87
N ARG A 65 -2.97 11.91 -7.07
CA ARG A 65 -1.64 12.37 -7.53
C ARG A 65 -0.52 11.40 -7.20
N SER A 66 -0.75 10.51 -6.24
CA SER A 66 0.20 9.47 -5.88
C SER A 66 -0.52 8.17 -5.54
N VAL A 67 0.22 7.07 -5.52
CA VAL A 67 -0.26 5.75 -5.13
C VAL A 67 0.79 5.04 -4.30
N THR A 68 0.37 4.27 -3.30
CA THR A 68 1.20 3.38 -2.49
C THR A 68 0.42 2.12 -2.13
N ASP A 69 1.13 1.06 -1.70
CA ASP A 69 0.50 -0.14 -1.17
C ASP A 69 -0.14 -1.05 -2.21
N ASN A 70 -0.71 -2.15 -1.72
CA ASN A 70 -1.52 -3.05 -2.52
C ASN A 70 -2.83 -2.38 -2.96
N PRO A 71 -3.42 -2.83 -4.07
CA PRO A 71 -2.87 -3.78 -5.04
C PRO A 71 -1.91 -3.13 -6.04
N ALA A 72 -1.79 -1.80 -6.03
CA ALA A 72 -1.05 -1.05 -7.05
C ALA A 72 0.45 -1.37 -7.10
N CYS A 73 1.07 -1.68 -5.94
CA CYS A 73 2.50 -1.96 -5.90
C CYS A 73 2.91 -3.17 -6.75
N VAL A 74 2.06 -4.18 -6.92
CA VAL A 74 2.40 -5.35 -7.79
C VAL A 74 2.34 -5.04 -9.28
N TYR A 75 1.73 -3.91 -9.65
CA TYR A 75 1.65 -3.41 -11.02
C TYR A 75 2.63 -2.25 -11.27
N TRP A 76 3.68 -2.14 -10.45
CA TRP A 76 4.63 -1.03 -10.56
C TRP A 76 5.27 -0.89 -11.94
N ARG A 77 5.48 -2.00 -12.67
CA ARG A 77 6.04 -1.96 -14.04
C ARG A 77 5.07 -1.27 -14.99
N GLU A 78 3.84 -1.77 -15.05
CA GLU A 78 2.79 -1.24 -15.92
C GLU A 78 2.50 0.22 -15.59
N LEU A 79 2.48 0.57 -14.31
CA LEU A 79 2.25 1.94 -13.85
C LEU A 79 3.40 2.88 -14.21
N THR A 80 4.65 2.42 -14.12
CA THR A 80 5.83 3.24 -14.48
C THR A 80 5.98 3.43 -15.98
N GLU A 81 5.47 2.52 -16.78
CA GLU A 81 5.35 2.64 -18.24
C GLU A 81 4.21 3.57 -18.62
N TYR A 82 3.05 3.43 -17.97
CA TYR A 82 1.86 4.24 -18.23
C TYR A 82 2.04 5.71 -17.79
N TYR A 83 2.73 5.93 -16.66
CA TYR A 83 3.07 7.25 -16.11
C TYR A 83 4.59 7.49 -16.13
N PRO A 84 5.22 7.69 -17.30
CA PRO A 84 6.67 7.69 -17.46
C PRO A 84 7.38 8.85 -16.76
N LYS A 85 6.65 9.89 -16.35
CA LYS A 85 7.19 11.03 -15.59
C LYS A 85 7.08 10.88 -14.08
N ALA A 86 6.33 9.89 -13.60
CA ALA A 86 6.17 9.66 -12.18
C ALA A 86 7.51 9.24 -11.55
N LYS A 87 7.79 9.76 -10.37
CA LYS A 87 8.87 9.28 -9.52
C LYS A 87 8.43 8.02 -8.78
N VAL A 88 9.37 7.13 -8.48
CA VAL A 88 9.10 5.86 -7.81
C VAL A 88 9.70 5.87 -6.41
N VAL A 89 8.90 5.50 -5.41
CA VAL A 89 9.36 5.34 -4.02
C VAL A 89 9.18 3.88 -3.62
N LEU A 90 10.29 3.20 -3.39
CA LEU A 90 10.31 1.84 -2.87
C LEU A 90 10.51 1.89 -1.36
N THR A 91 9.42 1.76 -0.59
CA THR A 91 9.50 1.63 0.86
C THR A 91 10.00 0.24 1.24
N VAL A 92 11.06 0.19 2.06
CA VAL A 92 11.71 -1.07 2.43
C VAL A 92 11.88 -1.22 3.94
N ARG A 93 12.01 -2.46 4.38
CA ARG A 93 12.34 -2.84 5.75
C ARG A 93 13.11 -4.16 5.74
N ASP A 94 13.54 -4.64 6.91
CA ASP A 94 14.09 -5.97 7.07
C ASP A 94 13.11 -7.05 6.57
N ALA A 95 13.61 -8.05 5.83
CA ALA A 95 12.77 -9.04 5.16
C ALA A 95 12.05 -9.96 6.16
N ASP A 96 12.76 -10.41 7.20
CA ASP A 96 12.17 -11.31 8.20
C ASP A 96 11.11 -10.57 9.03
N ALA A 97 11.38 -9.31 9.38
CA ALA A 97 10.40 -8.44 10.04
C ALA A 97 9.21 -8.09 9.12
N TRP A 98 9.39 -8.09 7.79
CA TRP A 98 8.29 -7.94 6.85
C TRP A 98 7.40 -9.17 6.83
N VAL A 99 7.98 -10.37 6.75
CA VAL A 99 7.25 -11.65 6.78
C VAL A 99 6.45 -11.78 8.07
N GLU A 100 7.08 -11.55 9.24
CA GLU A 100 6.41 -11.56 10.53
C GLU A 100 5.21 -10.60 10.55
N SER A 101 5.39 -9.36 10.05
CA SER A 101 4.30 -8.39 10.00
C SER A 101 3.16 -8.80 9.06
N CYS A 102 3.44 -9.46 7.94
CA CYS A 102 2.41 -9.94 7.02
C CYS A 102 1.63 -11.12 7.63
N SER A 103 2.31 -12.11 8.19
CA SER A 103 1.70 -13.31 8.75
C SER A 103 0.80 -13.01 9.97
N GLU A 104 1.15 -12.00 10.74
CA GLU A 104 0.35 -11.58 11.90
C GLU A 104 -0.80 -10.61 11.54
N THR A 105 -0.83 -10.08 10.32
CA THR A 105 -1.83 -9.07 9.91
C THR A 105 -2.54 -9.48 8.62
N ILE A 106 -2.09 -8.93 7.48
CA ILE A 106 -2.80 -9.02 6.20
C ILE A 106 -2.87 -10.44 5.61
N ASN A 107 -1.92 -11.31 5.94
CA ASN A 107 -1.88 -12.72 5.54
C ASN A 107 -2.27 -13.67 6.69
N SER A 108 -2.73 -13.14 7.83
CA SER A 108 -3.12 -14.01 8.94
C SER A 108 -4.30 -14.91 8.53
N PRO A 109 -4.33 -16.17 8.99
CA PRO A 109 -5.44 -17.09 8.69
C PRO A 109 -6.81 -16.50 9.05
N ARG A 110 -6.88 -15.74 10.13
CA ARG A 110 -8.09 -15.05 10.56
C ARG A 110 -8.53 -13.98 9.58
N MET A 111 -7.58 -13.14 9.12
CA MET A 111 -7.87 -12.09 8.13
C MET A 111 -8.37 -12.71 6.83
N LEU A 112 -7.67 -13.72 6.31
CA LEU A 112 -8.05 -14.38 5.08
C LEU A 112 -9.41 -15.08 5.20
N ALA A 113 -9.67 -15.77 6.31
CA ALA A 113 -10.95 -16.42 6.57
C ALA A 113 -12.12 -15.42 6.65
N SER A 114 -11.91 -14.21 7.21
CA SER A 114 -12.96 -13.18 7.28
C SER A 114 -13.42 -12.67 5.93
N LEU A 115 -12.60 -12.82 4.90
CA LEU A 115 -12.87 -12.38 3.53
C LEU A 115 -13.31 -13.51 2.59
N GLU A 116 -13.33 -14.75 3.06
CA GLU A 116 -13.64 -15.93 2.24
C GLU A 116 -14.98 -15.76 1.49
N GLY A 117 -14.97 -16.06 0.20
CA GLY A 117 -16.14 -15.94 -0.67
C GLY A 117 -16.54 -14.52 -1.07
N SER A 118 -15.85 -13.48 -0.59
CA SER A 118 -16.14 -12.09 -0.94
C SER A 118 -15.49 -11.66 -2.27
N ASP A 119 -16.05 -10.64 -2.92
CA ASP A 119 -15.44 -10.01 -4.09
C ASP A 119 -14.07 -9.38 -3.77
N LEU A 120 -13.88 -8.92 -2.53
CA LEU A 120 -12.58 -8.44 -2.06
C LEU A 120 -11.54 -9.56 -2.06
N MET A 121 -11.88 -10.74 -1.51
CA MET A 121 -10.96 -11.89 -1.54
C MET A 121 -10.62 -12.28 -2.98
N ARG A 122 -11.59 -12.32 -3.88
CA ARG A 122 -11.36 -12.62 -5.29
C ARG A 122 -10.38 -11.62 -5.93
N MET A 123 -10.53 -10.33 -5.64
CA MET A 123 -9.61 -9.29 -6.08
C MET A 123 -8.19 -9.50 -5.51
N LEU A 124 -8.08 -9.77 -4.21
CA LEU A 124 -6.78 -10.02 -3.56
C LEU A 124 -6.08 -11.26 -4.16
N GLN A 125 -6.83 -12.34 -4.41
CA GLN A 125 -6.31 -13.55 -5.03
C GLN A 125 -5.81 -13.32 -6.47
N GLY A 126 -6.44 -12.43 -7.22
CA GLY A 126 -6.02 -12.06 -8.57
C GLY A 126 -4.90 -11.02 -8.63
N THR A 127 -4.61 -10.34 -7.52
CA THR A 127 -3.60 -9.29 -7.43
C THR A 127 -2.45 -9.71 -6.51
N PHE A 128 -2.43 -9.22 -5.28
CA PHE A 128 -1.32 -9.39 -4.34
C PHE A 128 -1.09 -10.85 -3.91
N LEU A 129 -2.14 -11.58 -3.57
CA LEU A 129 -1.99 -12.97 -3.09
C LEU A 129 -1.52 -13.93 -4.19
N SER A 130 -1.78 -13.61 -5.46
CA SER A 130 -1.25 -14.40 -6.59
C SER A 130 0.27 -14.43 -6.66
N GLN A 131 0.95 -13.47 -6.04
CA GLN A 131 2.42 -13.40 -5.99
C GLN A 131 3.03 -14.53 -5.14
N PHE A 132 2.27 -15.08 -4.21
CA PHE A 132 2.78 -16.07 -3.23
C PHE A 132 2.32 -17.50 -3.51
N GLY A 133 1.14 -17.68 -4.12
CA GLY A 133 0.56 -18.98 -4.39
C GLY A 133 0.46 -19.85 -3.13
N GLU A 134 0.99 -21.07 -3.20
CA GLU A 134 1.01 -22.02 -2.07
C GLU A 134 2.09 -21.72 -1.02
N HIS A 135 2.97 -20.74 -1.27
CA HIS A 135 4.10 -20.40 -0.40
C HIS A 135 3.78 -19.32 0.63
N ILE A 136 2.52 -18.87 0.74
CA ILE A 136 2.12 -17.78 1.65
C ILE A 136 2.44 -18.06 3.12
N ASP A 137 2.49 -19.35 3.51
CA ASP A 137 2.81 -19.81 4.86
C ASP A 137 4.28 -20.27 5.02
N ASP A 138 5.12 -20.10 3.98
CA ASP A 138 6.56 -20.42 4.02
C ASP A 138 7.37 -19.13 4.26
N PRO A 139 7.89 -18.90 5.48
CA PRO A 139 8.55 -17.66 5.85
C PRO A 139 9.89 -17.46 5.13
N GLU A 140 10.63 -18.52 4.81
CA GLU A 140 11.91 -18.42 4.09
C GLU A 140 11.65 -18.02 2.65
N TRP A 141 10.70 -18.67 1.99
CA TRP A 141 10.29 -18.35 0.63
C TRP A 141 9.75 -16.91 0.52
N MET A 142 8.90 -16.50 1.47
CA MET A 142 8.34 -15.15 1.52
C MET A 142 9.43 -14.09 1.69
N ALA A 143 10.43 -14.34 2.52
CA ALA A 143 11.55 -13.43 2.71
C ALA A 143 12.41 -13.32 1.44
N ASP A 144 12.66 -14.43 0.75
CA ASP A 144 13.41 -14.46 -0.50
C ASP A 144 12.64 -13.79 -1.64
N TRP A 145 11.32 -14.02 -1.73
CA TRP A 145 10.46 -13.30 -2.66
C TRP A 145 10.54 -11.79 -2.42
N TYR A 146 10.45 -11.34 -1.18
CA TYR A 146 10.51 -9.92 -0.84
C TYR A 146 11.86 -9.29 -1.22
N ARG A 147 12.97 -9.99 -0.98
CA ARG A 147 14.30 -9.54 -1.38
C ARG A 147 14.41 -9.45 -2.91
N ALA A 148 13.95 -10.48 -3.61
CA ALA A 148 13.98 -10.53 -5.07
C ALA A 148 13.11 -9.42 -5.69
N TYR A 149 11.90 -9.23 -5.16
CA TYR A 149 10.98 -8.17 -5.58
C TYR A 149 11.62 -6.78 -5.44
N ASN A 150 12.20 -6.47 -4.29
CA ASN A 150 12.86 -5.18 -4.07
C ASN A 150 14.05 -4.99 -5.01
N GLN A 151 14.87 -6.05 -5.20
CA GLN A 151 16.02 -5.99 -6.10
C GLN A 151 15.58 -5.75 -7.54
N GLU A 152 14.51 -6.38 -7.99
CA GLU A 152 13.98 -6.19 -9.33
C GLU A 152 13.49 -4.76 -9.59
N VAL A 153 12.84 -4.12 -8.61
CA VAL A 153 12.48 -2.70 -8.70
C VAL A 153 13.74 -1.84 -8.83
N ILE A 154 14.76 -2.12 -8.01
CA ILE A 154 16.03 -1.37 -8.00
C ILE A 154 16.77 -1.52 -9.34
N ASP A 155 16.79 -2.71 -9.91
CA ASP A 155 17.52 -2.99 -11.16
C ASP A 155 16.79 -2.44 -12.39
N THR A 156 15.47 -2.24 -12.30
CA THR A 156 14.64 -1.84 -13.44
C THR A 156 14.43 -0.33 -13.52
N ILE A 157 14.23 0.35 -12.40
CA ILE A 157 13.93 1.78 -12.40
C ILE A 157 15.21 2.59 -12.44
N ALA A 158 15.27 3.56 -13.34
CA ALA A 158 16.42 4.45 -13.46
C ALA A 158 16.71 5.19 -12.13
N PRO A 159 18.00 5.32 -11.73
CA PRO A 159 18.37 5.85 -10.41
C PRO A 159 17.86 7.28 -10.12
N ASP A 160 17.66 8.10 -11.15
CA ASP A 160 17.12 9.46 -11.03
C ASP A 160 15.58 9.49 -10.82
N ARG A 161 14.92 8.35 -11.07
CA ARG A 161 13.48 8.15 -10.86
C ARG A 161 13.15 7.33 -9.63
N LEU A 162 14.12 6.68 -8.96
CA LEU A 162 13.91 5.77 -7.84
C LEU A 162 14.46 6.33 -6.54
N LEU A 163 13.65 6.30 -5.49
CA LEU A 163 14.08 6.41 -4.10
C LEU A 163 13.83 5.09 -3.38
N VAL A 164 14.89 4.42 -2.93
CA VAL A 164 14.78 3.35 -1.93
C VAL A 164 14.69 4.00 -0.56
N PHE A 165 13.56 3.82 0.12
CA PHE A 165 13.21 4.61 1.30
C PHE A 165 12.98 3.73 2.54
N HIS A 166 13.70 4.03 3.61
CA HIS A 166 13.41 3.49 4.94
C HIS A 166 12.58 4.51 5.72
N PRO A 167 11.38 4.15 6.23
CA PRO A 167 10.52 5.11 6.94
C PRO A 167 11.17 5.77 8.17
N LYS A 168 12.19 5.11 8.77
CA LYS A 168 12.98 5.66 9.87
C LYS A 168 13.87 6.85 9.47
N ASP A 169 14.15 7.02 8.18
CA ASP A 169 15.03 8.10 7.68
C ASP A 169 14.31 9.46 7.68
N GLY A 170 12.99 9.46 7.88
CA GLY A 170 12.22 10.68 8.05
C GLY A 170 12.03 11.48 6.76
N TRP A 171 11.82 12.79 6.89
CA TRP A 171 11.46 13.67 5.79
C TRP A 171 12.58 13.93 4.77
N GLY A 172 13.83 14.04 5.24
CA GLY A 172 14.95 14.51 4.42
C GLY A 172 15.05 13.84 3.05
N PRO A 173 15.33 12.52 2.99
CA PRO A 173 15.50 11.83 1.71
C PRO A 173 14.28 11.90 0.79
N LEU A 174 13.07 11.87 1.36
CA LEU A 174 11.82 11.95 0.58
C LEU A 174 11.64 13.34 -0.03
N CYS A 175 11.85 14.38 0.78
CA CYS A 175 11.68 15.77 0.31
C CYS A 175 12.76 16.16 -0.70
N ASP A 176 14.00 15.76 -0.47
CA ASP A 176 15.12 15.99 -1.42
C ASP A 176 14.83 15.32 -2.78
N PHE A 177 14.39 14.07 -2.74
CA PHE A 177 14.06 13.33 -3.95
C PHE A 177 12.89 13.94 -4.72
N LEU A 178 11.85 14.40 -4.01
CA LEU A 178 10.66 15.00 -4.64
C LEU A 178 10.82 16.48 -4.96
N GLY A 179 11.90 17.13 -4.48
CA GLY A 179 12.20 18.53 -4.74
C GLY A 179 11.27 19.50 -4.02
N VAL A 180 10.90 19.18 -2.77
CA VAL A 180 10.02 19.99 -1.94
C VAL A 180 10.67 20.33 -0.59
N PRO A 181 10.27 21.42 0.07
CA PRO A 181 10.78 21.74 1.40
C PRO A 181 10.46 20.66 2.43
N VAL A 182 11.38 20.46 3.38
CA VAL A 182 11.14 19.58 4.54
C VAL A 182 10.11 20.27 5.46
N PRO A 183 8.98 19.62 5.78
CA PRO A 183 7.99 20.21 6.66
C PRO A 183 8.44 20.22 8.12
N GLU A 184 7.83 21.06 8.93
CA GLU A 184 7.99 21.02 10.38
C GLU A 184 7.27 19.79 10.97
N GLY A 185 7.81 19.27 12.07
CA GLY A 185 7.23 18.15 12.80
C GLY A 185 7.74 16.77 12.37
N PRO A 186 7.27 15.71 13.04
CA PRO A 186 7.75 14.35 12.84
C PRO A 186 7.23 13.76 11.51
N PHE A 187 7.99 12.80 10.95
CA PHE A 187 7.48 11.93 9.89
C PHE A 187 6.34 11.07 10.43
N PRO A 188 5.21 10.92 9.70
CA PRO A 188 4.05 10.20 10.20
C PRO A 188 4.39 8.73 10.52
N ARG A 189 3.88 8.25 11.67
CA ARG A 189 4.03 6.86 12.10
C ARG A 189 2.68 6.32 12.51
N VAL A 190 2.07 5.56 11.61
CA VAL A 190 0.73 4.99 11.79
C VAL A 190 0.66 3.59 11.24
N ASN A 191 -0.42 2.89 11.55
CA ASN A 191 -0.73 1.55 11.07
C ASN A 191 0.35 0.54 11.50
N SER A 192 0.78 0.66 12.76
CA SER A 192 1.61 -0.37 13.41
C SER A 192 0.89 -1.73 13.37
N ARG A 193 1.61 -2.80 13.70
CA ARG A 193 1.05 -4.15 13.83
C ARG A 193 -0.11 -4.17 14.83
N ASP A 194 0.11 -3.57 16.00
CA ASP A 194 -0.88 -3.52 17.08
C ASP A 194 -2.11 -2.69 16.70
N GLU A 195 -1.93 -1.58 15.98
CA GLU A 195 -3.06 -0.76 15.52
C GLU A 195 -3.93 -1.47 14.50
N LEU A 196 -3.33 -2.17 13.53
CA LEU A 196 -4.10 -2.92 12.53
C LEU A 196 -4.74 -4.16 13.16
N GLY A 197 -4.00 -4.89 13.99
CA GLY A 197 -4.51 -6.05 14.75
C GLY A 197 -5.69 -5.65 15.63
N GLY A 198 -5.53 -4.62 16.46
CA GLY A 198 -6.61 -4.13 17.32
C GLY A 198 -7.87 -3.72 16.55
N ALA A 199 -7.72 -2.95 15.48
CA ALA A 199 -8.87 -2.52 14.66
C ALA A 199 -9.62 -3.69 14.01
N SER A 200 -8.89 -4.73 13.57
CA SER A 200 -9.51 -5.94 12.99
C SER A 200 -10.05 -6.89 14.06
N ASP A 201 -9.42 -6.95 15.24
CA ASP A 201 -9.83 -7.82 16.34
C ASP A 201 -11.14 -7.40 16.99
N GLU A 202 -11.35 -6.10 17.18
CA GLU A 202 -12.60 -5.55 17.71
C GLU A 202 -13.82 -5.92 16.85
N GLN A 203 -13.62 -6.16 15.55
CA GLN A 203 -14.70 -6.47 14.60
C GLN A 203 -14.71 -7.91 14.09
N GLY A 204 -13.79 -8.76 14.57
CA GLY A 204 -13.72 -10.16 14.12
C GLY A 204 -13.07 -10.37 12.74
N GLY A 205 -12.39 -9.37 12.19
CA GLY A 205 -11.79 -9.31 10.86
C GLY A 205 -12.28 -8.10 10.08
N LEU A 206 -11.92 -8.01 8.80
CA LEU A 206 -12.49 -6.98 7.92
C LEU A 206 -13.92 -7.36 7.50
N PRO A 207 -14.84 -6.38 7.40
CA PRO A 207 -16.16 -6.62 6.84
C PRO A 207 -16.07 -7.11 5.40
N SER A 208 -16.75 -8.21 5.08
CA SER A 208 -16.87 -8.71 3.70
C SER A 208 -17.97 -8.00 2.88
N ASP A 209 -18.95 -7.39 3.55
CA ASP A 209 -19.96 -6.55 2.92
C ASP A 209 -19.34 -5.21 2.49
N PRO A 210 -19.47 -4.80 1.20
CA PRO A 210 -18.82 -3.58 0.70
C PRO A 210 -19.29 -2.29 1.39
N VAL A 211 -20.55 -2.21 1.84
CA VAL A 211 -21.06 -1.00 2.52
C VAL A 211 -20.48 -0.86 3.91
N LEU A 212 -20.40 -1.98 4.65
CA LEU A 212 -19.77 -2.01 5.97
C LEU A 212 -18.27 -1.76 5.88
N LEU A 213 -17.62 -2.30 4.85
CA LEU A 213 -16.19 -2.07 4.58
C LEU A 213 -15.89 -0.60 4.30
N GLU A 214 -16.74 0.07 3.51
CA GLU A 214 -16.59 1.51 3.25
C GLU A 214 -16.70 2.35 4.54
N GLY A 215 -17.65 2.02 5.42
CA GLY A 215 -17.79 2.67 6.73
C GLY A 215 -16.55 2.48 7.60
N PHE A 216 -16.14 1.22 7.78
CA PHE A 216 -14.95 0.87 8.54
C PHE A 216 -13.71 1.62 8.05
N ALA A 217 -13.46 1.62 6.73
CA ALA A 217 -12.27 2.24 6.16
C ALA A 217 -12.24 3.76 6.38
N LYS A 218 -13.38 4.44 6.25
CA LYS A 218 -13.48 5.90 6.48
C LYS A 218 -13.16 6.25 7.93
N ASP A 219 -13.72 5.52 8.87
CA ASP A 219 -13.47 5.72 10.29
C ASP A 219 -12.00 5.42 10.64
N TYR A 220 -11.44 4.36 10.05
CA TYR A 220 -10.04 3.97 10.23
C TYR A 220 -9.07 5.04 9.69
N ILE A 221 -9.29 5.54 8.47
CA ILE A 221 -8.50 6.63 7.90
C ILE A 221 -8.52 7.85 8.81
N GLN A 222 -9.71 8.23 9.30
CA GLN A 222 -9.87 9.40 10.16
C GLN A 222 -9.11 9.24 11.49
N ALA A 223 -9.22 8.08 12.12
CA ALA A 223 -8.53 7.76 13.37
C ALA A 223 -7.00 7.80 13.21
N LEU A 224 -6.47 7.20 12.14
CA LEU A 224 -5.03 7.22 11.87
C LEU A 224 -4.52 8.62 11.47
N ARG A 225 -5.32 9.39 10.73
CA ARG A 225 -4.95 10.76 10.35
C ARG A 225 -4.82 11.67 11.59
N ALA A 226 -5.68 11.50 12.58
CA ALA A 226 -5.60 12.24 13.84
C ALA A 226 -4.31 11.96 14.63
N LYS A 227 -3.72 10.76 14.46
CA LYS A 227 -2.47 10.35 15.11
C LYS A 227 -1.21 10.67 14.28
N ALA A 228 -1.34 10.78 12.96
CA ALA A 228 -0.22 10.76 12.02
C ALA A 228 0.88 11.78 12.31
N PHE A 229 0.49 12.96 12.81
CA PHE A 229 1.39 14.09 13.08
C PHE A 229 1.34 14.53 14.55
N ALA A 230 0.78 13.69 15.43
CA ALA A 230 0.79 13.99 16.86
C ALA A 230 2.25 13.99 17.38
N PRO A 231 2.62 14.93 18.26
CA PRO A 231 3.92 14.87 18.91
C PRO A 231 4.02 13.56 19.72
N ALA A 232 5.23 12.95 19.68
CA ALA A 232 5.54 11.73 20.41
C ALA A 232 5.52 11.93 21.93
#